data_6eb678348a22c762193048b29eff110e
#
_entry.id   6eb678348a22c762193048b29eff110e
#
_cell.length_a   1.000
_cell.length_b   1.000
_cell.length_c   1.000
_cell.angle_alpha   90.00
_cell.angle_beta   90.00
_cell.angle_gamma   90.00
#
_symmetry.space_group_name_H-M   'P 1'
#
loop_
_entity.id
_entity.type
_entity.pdbx_description
1 polymer ?
#
loop_
_entity_poly.entity_id
_entity_poly.type
_entity_poly.pdbx_seq_one_letter_code
_entity_poly.pdbx_strand_id
1 'polypeptide(L)'
;NKVLYDFFSTGVYDRNREFKLTSSPSMDILISSNLERLIYRIAGGSAEANRSLMSQLKENGRYEITDSMKAQLDDFYGNYASEKETADTIKAIYEDTGYVIDTHTAVAAAVYKKYTDNSGDKTKTVIASTASPFKFTRSVMDAIDKAKYDSMTDFELVDELSKIANVAVPQAIEDIRTAPVIHNRVCDRTQMEETVRKILGV
;
A
#
# COMPACT_ATOMS: atom_id res chain seq x y z
N ASN A 1 6.22 4.82 5.46
CA ASN A 1 5.60 5.82 6.34
C ASN A 1 5.44 5.37 7.81
N LYS A 2 5.41 4.07 8.11
CA LYS A 2 5.42 3.44 9.45
C LYS A 2 4.31 3.86 10.43
N VAL A 3 3.30 4.62 10.03
CA VAL A 3 2.27 5.16 10.94
C VAL A 3 1.56 4.04 11.71
N LEU A 4 1.14 2.99 11.00
CA LEU A 4 0.46 1.85 11.63
C LEU A 4 1.41 1.00 12.47
N TYR A 5 2.65 0.81 12.03
CA TYR A 5 3.66 0.12 12.84
C TYR A 5 3.88 0.82 14.18
N ASP A 6 4.09 2.15 14.16
CA ASP A 6 4.27 2.94 15.38
C ASP A 6 3.02 2.88 16.27
N PHE A 7 1.83 2.98 15.67
CA PHE A 7 0.56 2.86 16.40
C PHE A 7 0.43 1.49 17.11
N PHE A 8 0.61 0.38 16.41
CA PHE A 8 0.51 -0.95 17.02
C PHE A 8 1.59 -1.21 18.08
N SER A 9 2.76 -0.58 17.93
CA SER A 9 3.87 -0.73 18.88
C SER A 9 3.71 0.13 20.14
N THR A 10 3.11 1.33 20.02
CA THR A 10 3.11 2.33 21.09
C THR A 10 1.72 2.71 21.60
N GLY A 11 0.67 2.49 20.82
CA GLY A 11 -0.68 3.01 21.04
C GLY A 11 -0.83 4.47 20.62
N VAL A 12 0.21 5.07 20.02
CA VAL A 12 0.20 6.46 19.56
C VAL A 12 0.05 6.48 18.04
N TYR A 13 -0.98 7.16 17.56
CA TYR A 13 -1.13 7.49 16.15
C TYR A 13 -0.63 8.92 15.92
N ASP A 14 0.38 9.09 15.07
CA ASP A 14 0.97 10.39 14.78
C ASP A 14 1.23 10.55 13.28
N ARG A 15 0.53 11.51 12.65
CA ARG A 15 0.69 11.87 11.23
C ARG A 15 1.68 13.00 11.01
N ASN A 16 2.19 13.63 12.07
CA ASN A 16 3.11 14.78 12.01
C ASN A 16 4.53 14.29 11.67
N ARG A 17 4.71 13.84 10.45
CA ARG A 17 5.98 13.29 9.93
C ARG A 17 6.13 13.57 8.45
N GLU A 18 7.36 13.43 7.96
CA GLU A 18 7.64 13.49 6.52
C GLU A 18 6.89 12.39 5.78
N PHE A 19 6.24 12.75 4.68
CA PHE A 19 5.59 11.82 3.78
C PHE A 19 6.60 11.18 2.83
N LYS A 20 6.62 9.85 2.76
CA LYS A 20 7.51 9.07 1.89
C LYS A 20 6.72 8.37 0.80
N LEU A 21 7.16 8.56 -0.44
CA LEU A 21 6.68 7.81 -1.59
C LEU A 21 7.45 6.49 -1.71
N THR A 22 6.71 5.41 -1.97
CA THR A 22 7.26 4.06 -2.14
C THR A 22 6.73 3.39 -3.40
N SER A 23 7.25 2.21 -3.72
CA SER A 23 6.73 1.36 -4.80
C SER A 23 5.36 0.76 -4.48
N SER A 24 4.86 0.94 -3.27
CA SER A 24 3.54 0.47 -2.81
C SER A 24 2.62 1.65 -2.47
N PRO A 25 2.19 2.46 -3.47
CA PRO A 25 1.57 3.77 -3.22
C PRO A 25 0.26 3.71 -2.43
N SER A 26 -0.47 2.61 -2.43
CA SER A 26 -1.65 2.46 -1.58
C SER A 26 -1.32 2.37 -0.08
N MET A 27 -0.05 2.06 0.25
CA MET A 27 0.47 2.06 1.62
C MET A 27 1.09 3.41 2.01
N ASP A 28 1.22 4.34 1.05
CA ASP A 28 1.76 5.68 1.26
C ASP A 28 0.68 6.59 1.83
N ILE A 29 0.40 6.41 3.10
CA ILE A 29 -0.63 7.14 3.83
C ILE A 29 -0.08 7.68 5.16
N LEU A 30 -0.56 8.85 5.56
CA LEU A 30 -0.39 9.38 6.90
C LEU A 30 -1.66 9.26 7.74
N ILE A 31 -2.81 9.06 7.11
CA ILE A 31 -4.09 8.80 7.76
C ILE A 31 -4.69 7.51 7.19
N SER A 32 -4.84 6.51 8.06
CA SER A 32 -5.54 5.27 7.75
C SER A 32 -7.00 5.36 8.17
N SER A 33 -7.90 5.67 7.24
CA SER A 33 -9.34 5.76 7.52
C SER A 33 -9.95 4.43 7.96
N ASN A 34 -9.39 3.32 7.50
CA ASN A 34 -9.87 1.99 7.88
C ASN A 34 -9.59 1.64 9.35
N LEU A 35 -8.54 2.21 9.93
CA LEU A 35 -8.18 1.99 11.34
C LEU A 35 -9.27 2.49 12.29
N GLU A 36 -10.06 3.49 11.91
CA GLU A 36 -11.14 4.03 12.74
C GLU A 36 -12.12 2.96 13.20
N ARG A 37 -12.40 1.95 12.37
CA ARG A 37 -13.28 0.81 12.76
C ARG A 37 -12.68 -0.02 13.88
N LEU A 38 -11.37 -0.23 13.85
CA LEU A 38 -10.66 -0.93 14.94
C LEU A 38 -10.67 -0.06 16.20
N ILE A 39 -10.40 1.24 16.08
CA ILE A 39 -10.45 2.19 17.21
C ILE A 39 -11.83 2.15 17.88
N TYR A 40 -12.92 2.23 17.10
CA TYR A 40 -14.28 2.12 17.63
C TYR A 40 -14.49 0.79 18.39
N ARG A 41 -14.02 -0.34 17.82
CA ARG A 41 -14.17 -1.66 18.44
C ARG A 41 -13.42 -1.75 19.76
N ILE A 42 -12.13 -1.37 19.80
CA ILE A 42 -11.31 -1.45 21.02
C ILE A 42 -11.70 -0.40 22.08
N ALA A 43 -12.44 0.65 21.67
CA ALA A 43 -13.08 1.59 22.59
C ALA A 43 -14.40 1.05 23.18
N GLY A 44 -14.67 -0.26 23.05
CA GLY A 44 -15.88 -0.89 23.55
C GLY A 44 -17.16 -0.47 22.81
N GLY A 45 -17.06 -0.01 21.56
CA GLY A 45 -18.18 0.51 20.76
C GLY A 45 -18.62 1.92 21.15
N SER A 46 -17.80 2.67 21.90
CA SER A 46 -18.09 4.05 22.31
C SER A 46 -17.90 5.00 21.11
N ALA A 47 -19.01 5.50 20.56
CA ALA A 47 -18.99 6.53 19.53
C ALA A 47 -18.37 7.85 20.02
N GLU A 48 -18.53 8.17 21.30
CA GLU A 48 -17.96 9.37 21.91
C GLU A 48 -16.43 9.28 21.99
N ALA A 49 -15.90 8.17 22.50
CA ALA A 49 -14.46 7.96 22.60
C ALA A 49 -13.82 7.95 21.19
N ASN A 50 -14.45 7.25 20.23
CA ASN A 50 -13.96 7.24 18.83
C ASN A 50 -13.95 8.66 18.24
N ARG A 51 -15.02 9.42 18.39
CA ARG A 51 -15.10 10.80 17.90
C ARG A 51 -14.03 11.69 18.52
N SER A 52 -13.79 11.55 19.82
CA SER A 52 -12.75 12.32 20.53
C SER A 52 -11.36 12.04 19.94
N LEU A 53 -11.00 10.78 19.70
CA LEU A 53 -9.70 10.41 19.11
C LEU A 53 -9.58 10.91 17.67
N MET A 54 -10.64 10.81 16.86
CA MET A 54 -10.63 11.31 15.49
C MET A 54 -10.55 12.85 15.44
N SER A 55 -11.16 13.56 16.39
CA SER A 55 -11.01 15.01 16.51
C SER A 55 -9.57 15.40 16.85
N GLN A 56 -8.93 14.70 17.80
CA GLN A 56 -7.51 14.91 18.12
C GLN A 56 -6.62 14.69 16.90
N LEU A 57 -6.88 13.64 16.10
CA LEU A 57 -6.14 13.40 14.86
C LEU A 57 -6.31 14.54 13.86
N LYS A 58 -7.53 15.06 13.73
CA LYS A 58 -7.84 16.18 12.84
C LYS A 58 -7.15 17.48 13.27
N GLU A 59 -7.24 17.81 14.54
CA GLU A 59 -6.81 19.10 15.10
C GLU A 59 -5.30 19.13 15.39
N ASN A 60 -4.79 18.06 16.00
CA ASN A 60 -3.41 17.99 16.49
C ASN A 60 -2.51 17.08 15.63
N GLY A 61 -3.09 16.33 14.69
CA GLY A 61 -2.37 15.32 13.89
C GLY A 61 -1.97 14.07 14.68
N ARG A 62 -2.40 13.95 15.95
CA ARG A 62 -1.98 12.87 16.86
C ARG A 62 -3.08 12.52 17.84
N TYR A 63 -3.17 11.24 18.19
CA TYR A 63 -3.90 10.75 19.36
C TYR A 63 -3.16 9.60 20.03
N GLU A 64 -3.56 9.29 21.27
CA GLU A 64 -3.08 8.13 22.01
C GLU A 64 -4.26 7.36 22.58
N ILE A 65 -4.24 6.04 22.41
CA ILE A 65 -5.27 5.16 22.98
C ILE A 65 -4.96 4.85 24.43
N THR A 66 -5.99 4.52 25.22
CA THR A 66 -5.83 4.15 26.63
C THR A 66 -5.18 2.76 26.78
N ASP A 67 -4.64 2.47 27.95
CA ASP A 67 -4.07 1.14 28.25
C ASP A 67 -5.11 0.01 28.12
N SER A 68 -6.36 0.27 28.46
CA SER A 68 -7.46 -0.68 28.28
C SER A 68 -7.77 -0.95 26.78
N MET A 69 -7.61 0.04 25.93
CA MET A 69 -7.71 -0.14 24.48
C MET A 69 -6.51 -0.88 23.93
N LYS A 70 -5.30 -0.58 24.43
CA LYS A 70 -4.08 -1.28 24.04
C LYS A 70 -4.17 -2.78 24.31
N ALA A 71 -4.70 -3.17 25.46
CA ALA A 71 -4.92 -4.57 25.82
C ALA A 71 -5.87 -5.34 24.89
N GLN A 72 -6.63 -4.61 24.03
CA GLN A 72 -7.47 -5.22 23.00
C GLN A 72 -6.72 -5.46 21.67
N LEU A 73 -5.45 -5.12 21.59
CA LEU A 73 -4.63 -5.25 20.37
C LEU A 73 -3.73 -6.49 20.37
N ASP A 74 -3.82 -7.37 21.38
CA ASP A 74 -2.96 -8.56 21.51
C ASP A 74 -3.05 -9.51 20.30
N ASP A 75 -4.21 -9.55 19.62
CA ASP A 75 -4.43 -10.32 18.40
C ASP A 75 -3.92 -9.64 17.11
N PHE A 76 -3.31 -8.45 17.24
CA PHE A 76 -2.87 -7.66 16.10
C PHE A 76 -1.35 -7.48 16.11
N TYR A 77 -0.73 -7.79 14.98
CA TYR A 77 0.70 -7.54 14.78
C TYR A 77 0.90 -6.50 13.68
N GLY A 78 1.56 -5.41 14.00
CA GLY A 78 1.93 -4.36 13.05
C GLY A 78 3.43 -4.36 12.77
N ASN A 79 3.81 -4.29 11.49
CA ASN A 79 5.19 -4.09 11.08
C ASN A 79 5.25 -3.38 9.73
N TYR A 80 6.44 -3.19 9.17
CA TYR A 80 6.67 -2.52 7.91
C TYR A 80 7.74 -3.25 7.09
N ALA A 81 7.80 -2.96 5.79
CA ALA A 81 8.89 -3.36 4.92
C ALA A 81 9.54 -2.12 4.29
N SER A 82 10.85 -2.15 4.10
CA SER A 82 11.58 -1.19 3.29
C SER A 82 11.43 -1.52 1.79
N GLU A 83 11.80 -0.57 0.91
CA GLU A 83 11.80 -0.81 -0.54
C GLU A 83 12.65 -2.03 -0.92
N LYS A 84 13.82 -2.18 -0.29
CA LYS A 84 14.68 -3.34 -0.51
C LYS A 84 14.01 -4.64 -0.07
N GLU A 85 13.41 -4.69 1.11
CA GLU A 85 12.71 -5.88 1.59
C GLU A 85 11.51 -6.23 0.72
N THR A 86 10.80 -5.23 0.21
CA THR A 86 9.68 -5.41 -0.73
C THR A 86 10.17 -6.06 -2.03
N ALA A 87 11.24 -5.50 -2.63
CA ALA A 87 11.82 -6.05 -3.86
C ALA A 87 12.41 -7.46 -3.66
N ASP A 88 13.17 -7.67 -2.58
CA ASP A 88 13.73 -8.98 -2.24
C ASP A 88 12.62 -10.04 -2.05
N THR A 89 11.47 -9.63 -1.48
CA THR A 89 10.33 -10.55 -1.25
C THR A 89 9.65 -10.94 -2.57
N ILE A 90 9.45 -9.98 -3.50
CA ILE A 90 8.92 -10.28 -4.86
C ILE A 90 9.83 -11.31 -5.53
N LYS A 91 11.13 -11.03 -5.55
CA LYS A 91 12.12 -11.91 -6.17
C LYS A 91 12.14 -13.30 -5.55
N ALA A 92 12.21 -13.38 -4.23
CA ALA A 92 12.29 -14.65 -3.52
C ALA A 92 11.05 -15.54 -3.75
N ILE A 93 9.84 -14.96 -3.71
CA ILE A 93 8.60 -15.71 -3.97
C ILE A 93 8.55 -16.17 -5.41
N TYR A 94 8.95 -15.32 -6.36
CA TYR A 94 9.00 -15.72 -7.77
C TYR A 94 10.02 -16.85 -8.01
N GLU A 95 11.23 -16.76 -7.46
CA GLU A 95 12.27 -17.78 -7.61
C GLU A 95 11.87 -19.13 -6.97
N ASP A 96 11.18 -19.10 -5.84
CA ASP A 96 10.76 -20.31 -5.12
C ASP A 96 9.52 -20.98 -5.73
N THR A 97 8.56 -20.21 -6.21
CA THR A 97 7.23 -20.71 -6.55
C THR A 97 6.81 -20.47 -8.00
N GLY A 98 7.49 -19.59 -8.73
CA GLY A 98 7.07 -19.09 -10.04
C GLY A 98 5.88 -18.11 -9.98
N TYR A 99 5.37 -17.79 -8.78
CA TYR A 99 4.23 -16.90 -8.62
C TYR A 99 4.67 -15.43 -8.48
N VAL A 100 4.12 -14.57 -9.31
CA VAL A 100 4.44 -13.13 -9.31
C VAL A 100 3.42 -12.37 -8.49
N ILE A 101 3.88 -11.76 -7.40
CA ILE A 101 3.07 -10.90 -6.52
C ILE A 101 3.28 -9.42 -6.83
N ASP A 102 2.29 -8.59 -6.52
CA ASP A 102 2.42 -7.14 -6.57
C ASP A 102 3.18 -6.57 -5.35
N THR A 103 3.56 -5.30 -5.43
CA THR A 103 4.34 -4.62 -4.40
C THR A 103 3.62 -4.55 -3.04
N HIS A 104 2.30 -4.39 -3.00
CA HIS A 104 1.52 -4.34 -1.76
C HIS A 104 1.43 -5.71 -1.09
N THR A 105 1.21 -6.76 -1.88
CA THR A 105 1.24 -8.14 -1.39
C THR A 105 2.64 -8.50 -0.87
N ALA A 106 3.69 -7.97 -1.52
CA ALA A 106 5.08 -8.18 -1.07
C ALA A 106 5.34 -7.54 0.30
N VAL A 107 4.80 -6.35 0.58
CA VAL A 107 4.88 -5.76 1.93
C VAL A 107 4.22 -6.66 2.96
N ALA A 108 3.02 -7.18 2.68
CA ALA A 108 2.32 -8.09 3.59
C ALA A 108 3.10 -9.40 3.80
N ALA A 109 3.66 -9.98 2.75
CA ALA A 109 4.47 -11.20 2.82
C ALA A 109 5.77 -10.99 3.60
N ALA A 110 6.47 -9.86 3.41
CA ALA A 110 7.66 -9.50 4.16
C ALA A 110 7.35 -9.32 5.66
N VAL A 111 6.23 -8.67 5.98
CA VAL A 111 5.78 -8.50 7.37
C VAL A 111 5.39 -9.84 7.99
N TYR A 112 4.69 -10.69 7.26
CA TYR A 112 4.37 -12.05 7.71
C TYR A 112 5.63 -12.86 8.01
N LYS A 113 6.63 -12.80 7.13
CA LYS A 113 7.92 -13.46 7.40
C LYS A 113 8.57 -12.96 8.69
N LYS A 114 8.62 -11.65 8.93
CA LYS A 114 9.12 -11.08 10.18
C LYS A 114 8.34 -11.58 11.40
N TYR A 115 7.03 -11.71 11.28
CA TYR A 115 6.19 -12.25 12.35
C TYR A 115 6.55 -13.69 12.67
N THR A 116 6.61 -14.56 11.68
CA THR A 116 6.92 -15.98 11.87
C THR A 116 8.33 -16.21 12.37
N ASP A 117 9.32 -15.44 11.89
CA ASP A 117 10.70 -15.50 12.33
C ASP A 117 10.82 -15.12 13.82
N ASN A 118 10.03 -14.17 14.29
CA ASN A 118 10.07 -13.68 15.68
C ASN A 118 9.22 -14.51 16.65
N SER A 119 8.06 -14.99 16.21
CA SER A 119 7.10 -15.70 17.09
C SER A 119 7.25 -17.21 17.04
N GLY A 120 7.81 -17.75 15.96
CA GLY A 120 7.82 -19.20 15.69
C GLY A 120 6.43 -19.75 15.36
N ASP A 121 5.41 -18.91 15.17
CA ASP A 121 4.04 -19.31 14.84
C ASP A 121 4.00 -20.02 13.47
N LYS A 122 3.36 -21.20 13.44
CA LYS A 122 3.19 -22.03 12.26
C LYS A 122 1.73 -22.17 11.83
N THR A 123 0.87 -21.33 12.37
CA THR A 123 -0.55 -21.30 12.01
C THR A 123 -0.70 -20.98 10.52
N LYS A 124 -1.56 -21.73 9.83
CA LYS A 124 -1.86 -21.46 8.42
C LYS A 124 -2.39 -20.03 8.26
N THR A 125 -1.74 -19.28 7.41
CA THR A 125 -2.01 -17.87 7.21
C THR A 125 -2.46 -17.59 5.79
N VAL A 126 -3.43 -16.70 5.63
CA VAL A 126 -3.90 -16.20 4.33
C VAL A 126 -3.43 -14.75 4.18
N ILE A 127 -2.69 -14.47 3.12
CA ILE A 127 -2.30 -13.11 2.75
C ILE A 127 -3.29 -12.58 1.74
N ALA A 128 -3.99 -11.50 2.08
CA ALA A 128 -4.90 -10.84 1.16
C ALA A 128 -4.11 -10.07 0.09
N SER A 129 -4.18 -10.55 -1.16
CA SER A 129 -3.62 -9.88 -2.33
C SER A 129 -4.69 -9.03 -2.98
N THR A 130 -4.57 -7.70 -2.85
CA THR A 130 -5.62 -6.74 -3.22
C THR A 130 -5.30 -5.94 -4.48
N ALA A 131 -4.13 -6.15 -5.07
CA ALA A 131 -3.70 -5.50 -6.30
C ALA A 131 -3.12 -6.53 -7.29
N SER A 132 -3.03 -6.12 -8.56
CA SER A 132 -2.42 -6.93 -9.61
C SER A 132 -0.97 -6.48 -9.85
N PRO A 133 -0.02 -7.39 -10.12
CA PRO A 133 1.34 -7.04 -10.51
C PRO A 133 1.37 -6.21 -11.80
N PHE A 134 0.40 -6.35 -12.69
CA PHE A 134 0.25 -5.52 -13.89
C PHE A 134 0.00 -4.03 -13.61
N LYS A 135 -0.48 -3.68 -12.42
CA LYS A 135 -0.63 -2.28 -12.01
C LYS A 135 0.70 -1.62 -11.64
N PHE A 136 1.68 -2.41 -11.28
CA PHE A 136 3.01 -1.97 -10.82
C PHE A 136 4.13 -2.70 -11.59
N THR A 137 3.89 -2.94 -12.87
CA THR A 137 4.71 -3.80 -13.72
C THR A 137 6.20 -3.48 -13.65
N ARG A 138 6.59 -2.21 -13.80
CA ARG A 138 8.00 -1.81 -13.72
C ARG A 138 8.63 -2.18 -12.38
N SER A 139 8.02 -1.81 -11.26
CA SER A 139 8.55 -2.12 -9.93
C SER A 139 8.68 -3.62 -9.67
N VAL A 140 7.72 -4.41 -10.17
CA VAL A 140 7.72 -5.87 -10.05
C VAL A 140 8.82 -6.48 -10.91
N MET A 141 8.95 -6.06 -12.15
CA MET A 141 9.95 -6.60 -13.09
C MET A 141 11.37 -6.20 -12.68
N ASP A 142 11.57 -4.96 -12.23
CA ASP A 142 12.85 -4.49 -11.68
C ASP A 142 13.23 -5.27 -10.41
N ALA A 143 12.28 -5.65 -9.59
CA ALA A 143 12.54 -6.48 -8.41
C ALA A 143 12.98 -7.89 -8.77
N ILE A 144 12.44 -8.47 -9.84
CA ILE A 144 12.79 -9.82 -10.31
C ILE A 144 14.19 -9.81 -10.95
N ASP A 145 14.43 -8.96 -11.95
CA ASP A 145 15.71 -8.84 -12.64
C ASP A 145 15.86 -7.46 -13.32
N LYS A 146 16.33 -6.48 -12.55
CA LYS A 146 16.49 -5.12 -13.07
C LYS A 146 17.40 -5.06 -14.29
N ALA A 147 18.53 -5.81 -14.28
CA ALA A 147 19.50 -5.74 -15.36
C ALA A 147 18.90 -6.21 -16.70
N LYS A 148 18.00 -7.19 -16.65
CA LYS A 148 17.31 -7.72 -17.84
C LYS A 148 16.25 -6.77 -18.38
N TYR A 149 15.54 -6.06 -17.48
CA TYR A 149 14.29 -5.35 -17.82
C TYR A 149 14.42 -3.83 -17.88
N ASP A 150 15.55 -3.25 -17.43
CA ASP A 150 15.75 -1.79 -17.28
C ASP A 150 15.51 -1.00 -18.58
N SER A 151 15.89 -1.55 -19.74
CA SER A 151 15.77 -0.88 -21.06
C SER A 151 14.40 -1.02 -21.72
N MET A 152 13.51 -1.84 -21.17
CA MET A 152 12.20 -2.10 -21.75
C MET A 152 11.22 -0.98 -21.46
N THR A 153 10.33 -0.70 -22.42
CA THR A 153 9.18 0.18 -22.22
C THR A 153 8.13 -0.48 -21.31
N ASP A 154 7.21 0.32 -20.76
CA ASP A 154 6.21 -0.22 -19.84
C ASP A 154 5.30 -1.28 -20.47
N PHE A 155 4.95 -1.14 -21.75
CA PHE A 155 4.14 -2.15 -22.44
C PHE A 155 4.94 -3.41 -22.82
N GLU A 156 6.22 -3.30 -23.13
CA GLU A 156 7.10 -4.47 -23.27
C GLU A 156 7.23 -5.23 -21.95
N LEU A 157 7.32 -4.50 -20.83
CA LEU A 157 7.31 -5.12 -19.49
C LEU A 157 5.99 -5.82 -19.17
N VAL A 158 4.84 -5.27 -19.59
CA VAL A 158 3.54 -5.92 -19.46
C VAL A 158 3.52 -7.25 -20.20
N ASP A 159 4.06 -7.29 -21.42
CA ASP A 159 4.13 -8.53 -22.22
C ASP A 159 5.07 -9.56 -21.58
N GLU A 160 6.22 -9.12 -21.07
CA GLU A 160 7.15 -10.00 -20.36
C GLU A 160 6.57 -10.51 -19.03
N LEU A 161 5.91 -9.64 -18.27
CA LEU A 161 5.21 -10.05 -17.04
C LEU A 161 4.15 -11.12 -17.32
N SER A 162 3.36 -10.94 -18.37
CA SER A 162 2.36 -11.93 -18.80
C SER A 162 2.99 -13.30 -19.06
N LYS A 163 4.16 -13.32 -19.72
CA LYS A 163 4.88 -14.56 -20.02
C LYS A 163 5.40 -15.24 -18.75
N ILE A 164 6.12 -14.50 -17.88
CA ILE A 164 6.74 -15.10 -16.69
C ILE A 164 5.71 -15.48 -15.62
N ALA A 165 4.62 -14.74 -15.51
CA ALA A 165 3.53 -15.04 -14.59
C ALA A 165 2.56 -16.10 -15.12
N ASN A 166 2.63 -16.42 -16.44
CA ASN A 166 1.68 -17.27 -17.13
C ASN A 166 0.21 -16.83 -16.92
N VAL A 167 -0.03 -15.52 -16.99
CA VAL A 167 -1.34 -14.89 -16.80
C VAL A 167 -1.60 -13.93 -17.95
N ALA A 168 -2.80 -13.96 -18.51
CA ALA A 168 -3.19 -13.04 -19.58
C ALA A 168 -3.14 -11.58 -19.09
N VAL A 169 -2.72 -10.68 -20.00
CA VAL A 169 -2.78 -9.24 -19.73
C VAL A 169 -4.24 -8.83 -19.47
N PRO A 170 -4.51 -8.09 -18.38
CA PRO A 170 -5.86 -7.61 -18.11
C PRO A 170 -6.41 -6.75 -19.24
N GLN A 171 -7.69 -6.95 -19.62
CA GLN A 171 -8.31 -6.25 -20.74
C GLN A 171 -8.18 -4.73 -20.65
N ALA A 172 -8.33 -4.16 -19.44
CA ALA A 172 -8.17 -2.72 -19.23
C ALA A 172 -6.78 -2.19 -19.62
N ILE A 173 -5.72 -2.99 -19.54
CA ILE A 173 -4.37 -2.62 -19.97
C ILE A 173 -4.24 -2.74 -21.49
N GLU A 174 -4.83 -3.78 -22.09
CA GLU A 174 -4.87 -3.88 -23.55
C GLU A 174 -5.64 -2.72 -24.18
N ASP A 175 -6.77 -2.32 -23.58
CA ASP A 175 -7.58 -1.21 -24.09
C ASP A 175 -6.80 0.11 -24.10
N ILE A 176 -6.00 0.39 -23.06
CA ILE A 176 -5.21 1.63 -23.00
C ILE A 176 -3.96 1.61 -23.90
N ARG A 177 -3.47 0.44 -24.29
CA ARG A 177 -2.29 0.29 -25.15
C ARG A 177 -2.47 1.01 -26.50
N THR A 178 -3.67 0.99 -27.04
CA THR A 178 -4.03 1.57 -28.34
C THR A 178 -5.01 2.74 -28.25
N ALA A 179 -5.43 3.10 -27.04
CA ALA A 179 -6.37 4.19 -26.82
C ALA A 179 -5.77 5.54 -27.25
N PRO A 180 -6.53 6.39 -27.94
CA PRO A 180 -6.05 7.73 -28.28
C PRO A 180 -5.93 8.61 -27.03
N VAL A 181 -4.89 9.43 -26.98
CA VAL A 181 -4.76 10.46 -25.94
C VAL A 181 -5.74 11.58 -26.25
N ILE A 182 -6.87 11.59 -25.56
CA ILE A 182 -7.96 12.58 -25.76
C ILE A 182 -7.90 13.76 -24.79
N HIS A 183 -7.14 13.64 -23.69
CA HIS A 183 -6.98 14.68 -22.68
C HIS A 183 -5.51 15.08 -22.61
N ASN A 184 -5.16 16.23 -23.20
CA ASN A 184 -3.80 16.73 -23.30
C ASN A 184 -3.58 18.05 -22.53
N ARG A 185 -4.56 18.46 -21.72
CA ARG A 185 -4.43 19.67 -20.90
C ARG A 185 -3.65 19.38 -19.64
N VAL A 186 -2.66 20.22 -19.36
CA VAL A 186 -1.85 20.17 -18.15
C VAL A 186 -1.97 21.52 -17.45
N CYS A 187 -2.12 21.54 -16.14
CA CYS A 187 -2.10 22.74 -15.33
C CYS A 187 -1.45 22.45 -13.97
N ASP A 188 -0.94 23.49 -13.32
CA ASP A 188 -0.53 23.40 -11.93
C ASP A 188 -1.73 23.13 -11.01
N ARG A 189 -1.48 22.46 -9.87
CA ARG A 189 -2.55 22.15 -8.93
C ARG A 189 -3.28 23.40 -8.43
N THR A 190 -2.60 24.55 -8.34
CA THR A 190 -3.18 25.84 -7.96
C THR A 190 -4.11 26.43 -9.02
N GLN A 191 -4.02 25.95 -10.25
CA GLN A 191 -4.82 26.40 -11.40
C GLN A 191 -5.96 25.43 -11.74
N MET A 192 -6.14 24.34 -10.97
CA MET A 192 -7.14 23.32 -11.29
C MET A 192 -8.55 23.88 -11.34
N GLU A 193 -8.95 24.70 -10.36
CA GLU A 193 -10.29 25.30 -10.32
C GLU A 193 -10.55 26.18 -11.53
N GLU A 194 -9.62 27.08 -11.85
CA GLU A 194 -9.71 27.97 -13.02
C GLU A 194 -9.78 27.16 -14.33
N THR A 195 -8.97 26.10 -14.43
CA THR A 195 -8.96 25.23 -15.61
C THR A 195 -10.29 24.51 -15.77
N VAL A 196 -10.88 24.00 -14.69
CA VAL A 196 -12.21 23.36 -14.72
C VAL A 196 -13.29 24.37 -15.13
N ARG A 197 -13.29 25.57 -14.55
CA ARG A 197 -14.23 26.62 -14.92
C ARG A 197 -14.14 26.96 -16.40
N LYS A 198 -12.92 27.13 -16.94
CA LYS A 198 -12.70 27.36 -18.39
C LYS A 198 -13.22 26.21 -19.26
N ILE A 199 -13.08 24.95 -18.83
CA ILE A 199 -13.61 23.82 -19.61
C ILE A 199 -15.12 23.82 -19.61
N LEU A 200 -15.76 24.18 -18.50
CA LEU A 200 -17.21 24.21 -18.34
C LEU A 200 -17.85 25.49 -18.89
N GLY A 201 -17.07 26.52 -19.22
CA GLY A 201 -17.57 27.79 -19.68
C GLY A 201 -18.25 28.65 -18.60
N VAL A 202 -17.86 28.50 -17.33
CA VAL A 202 -18.40 29.19 -16.15
C VAL A 202 -17.33 29.91 -15.37
#